data_68261a295bd75a58109d9d87192f3702
#
_entry.id   68261a295bd75a58109d9d87192f3702
#
_cell.length_a   1.000
_cell.length_b   1.000
_cell.length_c   1.000
_cell.angle_alpha   90.00
_cell.angle_beta   90.00
_cell.angle_gamma   90.00
#
_symmetry.space_group_name_H-M   'P 1'
#
loop_
_entity.id
_entity.type
_entity.pdbx_description
1 polymer ?
#
loop_
_entity_poly.entity_id
_entity_poly.type
_entity_poly.pdbx_seq_one_letter_code
_entity_poly.pdbx_strand_id
1 'polypeptide(L)'
;GKHLASYSLLPDDIQIIAVCDIRGERADQMADAYNAEASYTDYKEMLKNEKLDLVSVATPNHMHAPAAIAALQAGCHVHCEKPASLTPALVQSMVDAKNQSGKKLMIGLNNRFTNWAQLAKKWVEAGRLGEIYHAKCGWKRRRGIPGKGGWFTTKAQSGGGPLIDLGVHFLDVSNYLMGFPEPVAVSGQTYSKFADKQA
;
A
#
# COMPACT_ATOMS: atom_id res chain seq x y z
N GLY A 1 3.80 12.34 6.94
CA GLY A 1 3.96 10.89 6.67
C GLY A 1 5.01 10.63 5.59
N LYS A 2 5.37 9.35 5.40
CA LYS A 2 6.44 8.97 4.45
C LYS A 2 6.14 9.40 3.01
N HIS A 3 4.89 9.30 2.56
CA HIS A 3 4.49 9.72 1.20
C HIS A 3 4.68 11.22 1.00
N LEU A 4 4.21 12.04 1.93
CA LEU A 4 4.39 13.49 1.87
C LEU A 4 5.89 13.86 1.82
N ALA A 5 6.72 13.23 2.67
CA ALA A 5 8.16 13.44 2.65
C ALA A 5 8.81 13.04 1.31
N SER A 6 8.30 12.00 0.65
CA SER A 6 8.80 11.61 -0.67
C SER A 6 8.36 12.58 -1.77
N TYR A 7 7.12 13.03 -1.71
CA TYR A 7 6.57 13.99 -2.68
C TYR A 7 7.24 15.37 -2.57
N SER A 8 7.56 15.82 -1.36
CA SER A 8 8.25 17.10 -1.16
C SER A 8 9.69 17.13 -1.71
N LEU A 9 10.25 15.99 -2.08
CA LEU A 9 11.54 15.92 -2.79
C LEU A 9 11.44 16.17 -4.29
N LEU A 10 10.23 16.32 -4.82
CA LEU A 10 9.95 16.51 -6.24
C LEU A 10 9.09 17.79 -6.46
N PRO A 11 9.55 18.96 -6.00
CA PRO A 11 8.73 20.17 -5.99
C PRO A 11 8.42 20.71 -7.39
N ASP A 12 9.23 20.38 -8.38
CA ASP A 12 9.00 20.78 -9.77
C ASP A 12 7.91 19.94 -10.47
N ASP A 13 7.65 18.72 -9.96
CA ASP A 13 6.71 17.77 -10.55
C ASP A 13 5.43 17.61 -9.71
N ILE A 14 5.48 17.86 -8.40
CA ILE A 14 4.41 17.54 -7.45
C ILE A 14 4.13 18.73 -6.52
N GLN A 15 2.88 19.18 -6.56
CA GLN A 15 2.32 20.11 -5.58
C GLN A 15 1.39 19.34 -4.62
N ILE A 16 1.59 19.53 -3.31
CA ILE A 16 0.73 18.94 -2.28
C ILE A 16 -0.43 19.92 -2.02
N ILE A 17 -1.59 19.63 -2.60
CA ILE A 17 -2.77 20.50 -2.51
C ILE A 17 -3.46 20.33 -1.16
N ALA A 18 -3.72 19.09 -0.74
CA ALA A 18 -4.50 18.84 0.47
C ALA A 18 -4.02 17.61 1.25
N VAL A 19 -4.26 17.64 2.56
CA VAL A 19 -4.04 16.51 3.48
C VAL A 19 -5.36 16.17 4.17
N CYS A 20 -5.64 14.86 4.32
CA CYS A 20 -6.80 14.38 5.04
C CYS A 20 -6.42 13.35 6.11
N ASP A 21 -6.87 13.57 7.34
CA ASP A 21 -6.80 12.61 8.46
C ASP A 21 -8.06 12.77 9.33
N ILE A 22 -8.63 11.68 9.82
CA ILE A 22 -9.81 11.72 10.71
C ILE A 22 -9.57 12.56 11.98
N ARG A 23 -8.33 12.80 12.34
CA ARG A 23 -7.92 13.69 13.41
C ARG A 23 -7.51 15.04 12.80
N GLY A 24 -8.37 16.06 12.99
CA GLY A 24 -8.16 17.39 12.42
C GLY A 24 -6.79 17.97 12.75
N GLU A 25 -6.39 17.97 14.04
CA GLU A 25 -5.07 18.46 14.47
C GLU A 25 -3.90 17.82 13.71
N ARG A 26 -4.04 16.52 13.34
CA ARG A 26 -3.02 15.83 12.56
C ARG A 26 -3.05 16.22 11.09
N ALA A 27 -4.23 16.43 10.54
CA ALA A 27 -4.38 16.94 9.19
C ALA A 27 -3.74 18.33 9.08
N ASP A 28 -4.03 19.23 10.01
CA ASP A 28 -3.48 20.59 10.07
C ASP A 28 -1.96 20.57 10.19
N GLN A 29 -1.43 19.82 11.17
CA GLN A 29 0.01 19.68 11.36
C GLN A 29 0.75 19.16 10.12
N MET A 30 0.12 18.23 9.38
CA MET A 30 0.73 17.69 8.16
C MET A 30 0.59 18.68 7.00
N ALA A 31 -0.50 19.42 6.91
CA ALA A 31 -0.67 20.47 5.92
C ALA A 31 0.40 21.56 6.10
N ASP A 32 0.56 22.05 7.32
CA ASP A 32 1.59 23.05 7.65
C ASP A 32 3.01 22.54 7.35
N ALA A 33 3.32 21.32 7.78
CA ALA A 33 4.67 20.76 7.64
C ALA A 33 5.09 20.52 6.18
N TYR A 34 4.14 20.39 5.26
CA TYR A 34 4.41 20.12 3.85
C TYR A 34 3.84 21.18 2.91
N ASN A 35 3.46 22.35 3.44
CA ASN A 35 2.92 23.48 2.69
C ASN A 35 1.72 23.09 1.81
N ALA A 36 0.83 22.23 2.31
CA ALA A 36 -0.42 21.96 1.63
C ALA A 36 -1.39 23.13 1.77
N GLU A 37 -2.22 23.37 0.76
CA GLU A 37 -3.14 24.51 0.71
C GLU A 37 -4.35 24.33 1.64
N ALA A 38 -4.73 23.05 1.90
CA ALA A 38 -5.90 22.71 2.72
C ALA A 38 -5.72 21.43 3.54
N SER A 39 -6.49 21.36 4.65
CA SER A 39 -6.63 20.17 5.49
C SER A 39 -8.09 19.75 5.60
N TYR A 40 -8.34 18.43 5.71
CA TYR A 40 -9.68 17.85 5.78
C TYR A 40 -9.74 16.73 6.80
N THR A 41 -10.93 16.52 7.38
CA THR A 41 -11.21 15.35 8.23
C THR A 41 -12.04 14.28 7.51
N ASP A 42 -12.64 14.62 6.37
CA ASP A 42 -13.37 13.72 5.49
C ASP A 42 -12.77 13.76 4.07
N TYR A 43 -12.26 12.62 3.60
CA TYR A 43 -11.70 12.51 2.26
C TYR A 43 -12.71 12.74 1.13
N LYS A 44 -14.01 12.52 1.38
CA LYS A 44 -15.05 12.79 0.39
C LYS A 44 -15.24 14.29 0.18
N GLU A 45 -15.19 15.05 1.26
CA GLU A 45 -15.21 16.52 1.20
C GLU A 45 -13.96 17.05 0.46
N MET A 46 -12.79 16.50 0.78
CA MET A 46 -11.55 16.83 0.07
C MET A 46 -11.69 16.57 -1.43
N LEU A 47 -12.15 15.38 -1.83
CA LEU A 47 -12.34 15.02 -3.24
C LEU A 47 -13.37 15.88 -3.98
N LYS A 48 -14.35 16.42 -3.26
CA LYS A 48 -15.37 17.31 -3.82
C LYS A 48 -14.90 18.74 -4.02
N ASN A 49 -14.07 19.21 -3.10
CA ASN A 49 -13.70 20.62 -3.04
C ASN A 49 -12.37 20.90 -3.76
N GLU A 50 -11.49 19.90 -3.84
CA GLU A 50 -10.16 20.07 -4.41
C GLU A 50 -10.03 19.47 -5.81
N LYS A 51 -9.26 20.15 -6.64
CA LYS A 51 -8.92 19.68 -7.99
C LYS A 51 -7.63 18.88 -7.93
N LEU A 52 -7.74 17.57 -7.87
CA LEU A 52 -6.61 16.66 -7.65
C LEU A 52 -6.36 15.78 -8.88
N ASP A 53 -5.10 15.66 -9.28
CA ASP A 53 -4.66 14.70 -10.31
C ASP A 53 -4.39 13.32 -9.72
N LEU A 54 -3.84 13.28 -8.50
CA LEU A 54 -3.40 12.07 -7.80
C LEU A 54 -3.81 12.10 -6.34
N VAL A 55 -4.31 10.98 -5.85
CA VAL A 55 -4.59 10.76 -4.42
C VAL A 55 -3.71 9.64 -3.88
N SER A 56 -3.03 9.91 -2.78
CA SER A 56 -2.25 8.93 -2.05
C SER A 56 -3.04 8.41 -0.85
N VAL A 57 -3.43 7.12 -0.88
CA VAL A 57 -4.21 6.47 0.16
C VAL A 57 -3.25 5.74 1.12
N ALA A 58 -3.10 6.28 2.33
CA ALA A 58 -2.26 5.73 3.40
C ALA A 58 -3.05 5.57 4.72
N THR A 59 -4.29 5.20 4.60
CA THR A 59 -5.25 4.94 5.66
C THR A 59 -5.04 3.55 6.29
N PRO A 60 -5.79 3.16 7.34
CA PRO A 60 -5.88 1.76 7.75
C PRO A 60 -6.39 0.86 6.61
N ASN A 61 -5.95 -0.41 6.60
CA ASN A 61 -6.17 -1.36 5.49
C ASN A 61 -7.64 -1.48 5.04
N HIS A 62 -8.59 -1.47 5.99
CA HIS A 62 -10.02 -1.57 5.68
C HIS A 62 -10.58 -0.36 4.91
N MET A 63 -9.86 0.77 4.95
CA MET A 63 -10.25 2.00 4.25
C MET A 63 -9.59 2.13 2.88
N HIS A 64 -8.65 1.25 2.51
CA HIS A 64 -7.96 1.33 1.22
C HIS A 64 -8.94 1.28 0.04
N ALA A 65 -9.80 0.26 -0.03
CA ALA A 65 -10.74 0.14 -1.14
C ALA A 65 -11.77 1.27 -1.18
N PRO A 66 -12.48 1.63 -0.09
CA PRO A 66 -13.42 2.74 -0.14
C PRO A 66 -12.79 4.06 -0.59
N ALA A 67 -11.63 4.42 -0.04
CA ALA A 67 -10.96 5.67 -0.39
C ALA A 67 -10.40 5.68 -1.81
N ALA A 68 -9.78 4.57 -2.25
CA ALA A 68 -9.26 4.45 -3.60
C ALA A 68 -10.37 4.48 -4.67
N ILE A 69 -11.48 3.78 -4.43
CA ILE A 69 -12.64 3.79 -5.35
C ILE A 69 -13.21 5.21 -5.47
N ALA A 70 -13.42 5.89 -4.34
CA ALA A 70 -13.93 7.25 -4.36
C ALA A 70 -13.01 8.22 -5.11
N ALA A 71 -11.69 8.11 -4.92
CA ALA A 71 -10.72 8.93 -5.64
C ALA A 71 -10.71 8.65 -7.16
N LEU A 72 -10.78 7.36 -7.55
CA LEU A 72 -10.89 6.98 -8.97
C LEU A 72 -12.17 7.53 -9.61
N GLN A 73 -13.31 7.43 -8.90
CA GLN A 73 -14.60 7.96 -9.34
C GLN A 73 -14.62 9.49 -9.43
N ALA A 74 -13.85 10.16 -8.58
CA ALA A 74 -13.63 11.61 -8.66
C ALA A 74 -12.68 12.02 -9.80
N GLY A 75 -12.16 11.07 -10.57
CA GLY A 75 -11.30 11.35 -11.71
C GLY A 75 -9.82 11.50 -11.36
N CYS A 76 -9.39 11.03 -10.21
CA CYS A 76 -7.99 11.07 -9.78
C CYS A 76 -7.25 9.76 -10.09
N HIS A 77 -5.96 9.84 -10.37
CA HIS A 77 -5.07 8.69 -10.25
C HIS A 77 -4.92 8.30 -8.77
N VAL A 78 -4.60 7.04 -8.47
CA VAL A 78 -4.48 6.57 -7.08
C VAL A 78 -3.17 5.83 -6.85
N HIS A 79 -2.45 6.24 -5.81
CA HIS A 79 -1.40 5.46 -5.19
C HIS A 79 -1.90 4.96 -3.82
N CYS A 80 -2.18 3.68 -3.70
CA CYS A 80 -2.72 3.08 -2.47
C CYS A 80 -1.65 2.25 -1.77
N GLU A 81 -1.51 2.41 -0.46
CA GLU A 81 -0.63 1.56 0.35
C GLU A 81 -1.04 0.09 0.29
N LYS A 82 -0.07 -0.74 0.57
CA LYS A 82 -0.27 -2.19 0.73
C LYS A 82 -0.89 -2.52 2.11
N PRO A 83 -1.64 -3.63 2.24
CA PRO A 83 -2.19 -4.46 1.15
C PRO A 83 -3.22 -3.68 0.35
N ALA A 84 -3.50 -4.10 -0.88
CA ALA A 84 -4.47 -3.39 -1.71
C ALA A 84 -5.83 -3.25 -1.02
N SER A 85 -6.33 -4.33 -0.39
CA SER A 85 -7.51 -4.33 0.47
C SER A 85 -7.56 -5.59 1.33
N LEU A 86 -8.65 -5.79 2.07
CA LEU A 86 -8.83 -6.93 2.99
C LEU A 86 -9.26 -8.22 2.29
N THR A 87 -9.93 -8.15 1.14
CA THR A 87 -10.47 -9.31 0.43
C THR A 87 -10.28 -9.18 -1.08
N PRO A 88 -10.22 -10.31 -1.81
CA PRO A 88 -10.17 -10.30 -3.27
C PRO A 88 -11.34 -9.54 -3.91
N ALA A 89 -12.55 -9.67 -3.39
CA ALA A 89 -13.73 -8.99 -3.89
C ALA A 89 -13.59 -7.46 -3.83
N LEU A 90 -13.05 -6.92 -2.73
CA LEU A 90 -12.76 -5.49 -2.61
C LEU A 90 -11.67 -5.03 -3.56
N VAL A 91 -10.65 -5.85 -3.77
CA VAL A 91 -9.59 -5.56 -4.77
C VAL A 91 -10.20 -5.53 -6.16
N GLN A 92 -11.09 -6.49 -6.50
CA GLN A 92 -11.78 -6.50 -7.78
C GLN A 92 -12.60 -5.21 -7.97
N SER A 93 -13.33 -4.76 -6.95
CA SER A 93 -14.06 -3.47 -7.01
C SER A 93 -13.14 -2.27 -7.27
N MET A 94 -11.90 -2.27 -6.74
CA MET A 94 -10.91 -1.25 -7.06
C MET A 94 -10.47 -1.31 -8.53
N VAL A 95 -10.25 -2.52 -9.04
CA VAL A 95 -9.90 -2.75 -10.47
C VAL A 95 -11.03 -2.30 -11.38
N ASP A 96 -12.27 -2.61 -11.04
CA ASP A 96 -13.45 -2.20 -11.80
C ASP A 96 -13.58 -0.66 -11.83
N ALA A 97 -13.43 0.01 -10.69
CA ALA A 97 -13.43 1.46 -10.61
C ALA A 97 -12.29 2.10 -11.43
N LYS A 98 -11.08 1.50 -11.37
CA LYS A 98 -9.94 1.92 -12.19
C LYS A 98 -10.25 1.79 -13.69
N ASN A 99 -10.86 0.68 -14.11
CA ASN A 99 -11.21 0.46 -15.52
C ASN A 99 -12.30 1.43 -15.99
N GLN A 100 -13.32 1.68 -15.16
CA GLN A 100 -14.43 2.60 -15.46
C GLN A 100 -13.96 4.07 -15.55
N SER A 101 -13.06 4.48 -14.65
CA SER A 101 -12.56 5.86 -14.62
C SER A 101 -11.49 6.15 -15.68
N GLY A 102 -10.86 5.12 -16.25
CA GLY A 102 -9.69 5.27 -17.12
C GLY A 102 -8.42 5.78 -16.41
N LYS A 103 -8.46 5.88 -15.08
CA LYS A 103 -7.34 6.37 -14.28
C LYS A 103 -6.38 5.23 -13.89
N LYS A 104 -5.21 5.59 -13.40
CA LYS A 104 -4.20 4.64 -12.94
C LYS A 104 -4.41 4.33 -11.46
N LEU A 105 -4.28 3.05 -11.09
CA LEU A 105 -4.22 2.58 -9.72
C LEU A 105 -2.89 1.86 -9.52
N MET A 106 -2.10 2.31 -8.56
CA MET A 106 -0.84 1.70 -8.16
C MET A 106 -0.92 1.29 -6.69
N ILE A 107 -0.44 0.09 -6.38
CA ILE A 107 -0.31 -0.39 -5.00
C ILE A 107 1.13 -0.22 -4.54
N GLY A 108 1.32 0.26 -3.31
CA GLY A 108 2.61 0.62 -2.70
C GLY A 108 3.51 -0.59 -2.37
N LEU A 109 3.75 -1.46 -3.35
CA LEU A 109 4.64 -2.62 -3.23
C LEU A 109 6.09 -2.17 -3.51
N ASN A 110 6.62 -1.37 -2.61
CA ASN A 110 7.84 -0.61 -2.77
C ASN A 110 9.13 -1.44 -2.89
N ASN A 111 9.13 -2.72 -2.45
CA ASN A 111 10.32 -3.57 -2.52
C ASN A 111 10.81 -3.81 -3.95
N ARG A 112 9.93 -3.76 -4.95
CA ARG A 112 10.33 -3.85 -6.38
C ARG A 112 11.30 -2.74 -6.79
N PHE A 113 11.21 -1.57 -6.17
CA PHE A 113 11.97 -0.36 -6.53
C PHE A 113 13.26 -0.21 -5.74
N THR A 114 13.60 -1.17 -4.87
CA THR A 114 14.89 -1.18 -4.19
C THR A 114 16.03 -1.51 -5.17
N ASN A 115 17.22 -0.96 -4.92
CA ASN A 115 18.38 -1.16 -5.78
C ASN A 115 18.70 -2.66 -6.02
N TRP A 116 18.58 -3.48 -4.98
CA TRP A 116 18.82 -4.91 -5.08
C TRP A 116 17.78 -5.63 -5.94
N ALA A 117 16.49 -5.28 -5.80
CA ALA A 117 15.43 -5.89 -6.59
C ALA A 117 15.54 -5.50 -8.06
N GLN A 118 15.86 -4.24 -8.34
CA GLN A 118 16.09 -3.75 -9.70
C GLN A 118 17.32 -4.40 -10.35
N LEU A 119 18.42 -4.57 -9.60
CA LEU A 119 19.60 -5.26 -10.09
C LEU A 119 19.32 -6.74 -10.37
N ALA A 120 18.65 -7.42 -9.42
CA ALA A 120 18.25 -8.83 -9.60
C ALA A 120 17.35 -8.99 -10.82
N LYS A 121 16.38 -8.09 -11.03
CA LYS A 121 15.48 -8.11 -12.19
C LYS A 121 16.25 -7.97 -13.51
N LYS A 122 17.21 -7.05 -13.58
CA LYS A 122 18.09 -6.90 -14.76
C LYS A 122 18.86 -8.18 -15.07
N TRP A 123 19.33 -8.90 -14.05
CA TRP A 123 20.05 -10.16 -14.27
C TRP A 123 19.15 -11.29 -14.75
N VAL A 124 17.93 -11.36 -14.20
CA VAL A 124 16.90 -12.30 -14.67
C VAL A 124 16.57 -12.04 -16.14
N GLU A 125 16.27 -10.80 -16.49
CA GLU A 125 15.90 -10.41 -17.86
C GLU A 125 17.03 -10.59 -18.86
N ALA A 126 18.28 -10.45 -18.40
CA ALA A 126 19.47 -10.75 -19.22
C ALA A 126 19.79 -12.26 -19.32
N GLY A 127 18.95 -13.14 -18.76
CA GLY A 127 19.16 -14.59 -18.79
C GLY A 127 20.34 -15.09 -17.95
N ARG A 128 20.96 -14.24 -17.12
CA ARG A 128 22.17 -14.59 -16.35
C ARG A 128 21.96 -15.68 -15.31
N LEU A 129 20.71 -15.85 -14.85
CA LEU A 129 20.36 -16.85 -13.85
C LEU A 129 19.70 -18.10 -14.46
N GLY A 130 19.55 -18.14 -15.79
CA GLY A 130 18.85 -19.22 -16.47
C GLY A 130 17.37 -19.25 -16.12
N GLU A 131 16.75 -20.43 -16.17
CA GLU A 131 15.36 -20.64 -15.78
C GLU A 131 15.20 -20.55 -14.26
N ILE A 132 14.32 -19.68 -13.78
CA ILE A 132 14.00 -19.57 -12.36
C ILE A 132 12.82 -20.49 -12.05
N TYR A 133 13.09 -21.65 -11.49
CA TYR A 133 12.12 -22.67 -11.13
C TYR A 133 11.76 -22.70 -9.65
N HIS A 134 12.48 -21.96 -8.80
CA HIS A 134 12.25 -21.94 -7.36
C HIS A 134 12.60 -20.58 -6.77
N ALA A 135 11.78 -20.09 -5.84
CA ALA A 135 12.08 -18.92 -5.02
C ALA A 135 11.82 -19.23 -3.55
N LYS A 136 12.73 -18.79 -2.68
CA LYS A 136 12.57 -18.84 -1.24
C LYS A 136 12.71 -17.43 -0.67
N CYS A 137 11.69 -16.98 0.00
CA CYS A 137 11.69 -15.68 0.65
C CYS A 137 11.28 -15.80 2.13
N GLY A 138 11.69 -14.83 2.92
CA GLY A 138 11.35 -14.84 4.33
C GLY A 138 11.74 -13.56 5.03
N TRP A 139 11.04 -13.27 6.12
CA TRP A 139 11.37 -12.17 7.01
C TRP A 139 11.38 -12.66 8.45
N LYS A 140 12.52 -12.47 9.10
CA LYS A 140 12.68 -12.77 10.53
C LYS A 140 13.13 -11.51 11.25
N ARG A 141 12.44 -11.15 12.32
CA ARG A 141 12.80 -10.03 13.19
C ARG A 141 13.04 -10.50 14.60
N ARG A 142 14.06 -9.94 15.23
CA ARG A 142 14.28 -10.09 16.67
C ARG A 142 13.34 -9.21 17.49
N ARG A 143 12.98 -8.04 16.97
CA ARG A 143 12.18 -7.00 17.63
C ARG A 143 11.19 -6.37 16.65
N GLY A 144 10.30 -5.53 17.14
CA GLY A 144 9.36 -4.78 16.30
C GLY A 144 8.06 -5.52 16.03
N ILE A 145 7.63 -6.36 16.97
CA ILE A 145 6.26 -6.88 17.00
C ILE A 145 5.36 -5.68 17.33
N PRO A 146 4.31 -5.40 16.53
CA PRO A 146 3.38 -4.32 16.83
C PRO A 146 2.75 -4.49 18.21
N GLY A 147 2.66 -3.39 18.96
CA GLY A 147 1.95 -3.36 20.24
C GLY A 147 0.47 -3.69 20.10
N LYS A 148 -0.15 -4.14 21.16
CA LYS A 148 -1.61 -4.38 21.21
C LYS A 148 -2.37 -3.04 21.16
N GLY A 149 -3.56 -3.07 20.58
CA GLY A 149 -4.45 -1.90 20.42
C GLY A 149 -4.31 -1.21 19.06
N GLY A 150 -5.35 -0.53 18.66
CA GLY A 150 -5.45 0.14 17.37
C GLY A 150 -5.77 -0.79 16.19
N TRP A 151 -5.94 -0.18 15.03
CA TRP A 151 -6.40 -0.85 13.83
C TRP A 151 -5.46 -1.96 13.34
N PHE A 152 -4.16 -1.78 13.51
CA PHE A 152 -3.14 -2.68 12.98
C PHE A 152 -3.18 -4.08 13.60
N THR A 153 -3.56 -4.18 14.87
CA THR A 153 -3.71 -5.44 15.59
C THR A 153 -5.17 -5.91 15.72
N THR A 154 -6.10 -5.18 15.11
CA THR A 154 -7.52 -5.54 15.05
C THR A 154 -7.81 -6.23 13.72
N LYS A 155 -8.07 -7.54 13.73
CA LYS A 155 -8.22 -8.36 12.50
C LYS A 155 -9.25 -7.79 11.51
N ALA A 156 -10.37 -7.27 12.01
CA ALA A 156 -11.40 -6.67 11.15
C ALA A 156 -10.92 -5.42 10.38
N GLN A 157 -9.89 -4.74 10.88
CA GLN A 157 -9.34 -3.53 10.28
C GLN A 157 -8.05 -3.78 9.51
N SER A 158 -7.21 -4.69 9.99
CA SER A 158 -5.93 -5.04 9.36
C SER A 158 -6.07 -6.15 8.30
N GLY A 159 -7.10 -6.99 8.40
CA GLY A 159 -7.35 -8.13 7.51
C GLY A 159 -6.64 -9.42 7.92
N GLY A 160 -5.59 -9.35 8.72
CA GLY A 160 -4.84 -10.52 9.14
C GLY A 160 -3.53 -10.20 9.86
N GLY A 161 -2.67 -11.21 9.98
CA GLY A 161 -1.39 -11.14 10.66
C GLY A 161 -0.20 -10.85 9.73
N PRO A 162 0.99 -11.38 10.09
CA PRO A 162 2.24 -11.08 9.38
C PRO A 162 2.25 -11.38 7.88
N LEU A 163 1.43 -12.33 7.42
CA LEU A 163 1.36 -12.64 5.99
C LEU A 163 0.81 -11.46 5.19
N ILE A 164 -0.27 -10.84 5.67
CA ILE A 164 -0.89 -9.70 4.97
C ILE A 164 -0.10 -8.40 5.15
N ASP A 165 0.66 -8.27 6.24
CA ASP A 165 1.49 -7.09 6.49
C ASP A 165 2.87 -7.17 5.82
N LEU A 166 3.60 -8.24 6.05
CA LEU A 166 4.98 -8.42 5.60
C LEU A 166 5.10 -9.39 4.44
N GLY A 167 4.36 -10.49 4.49
CA GLY A 167 4.41 -11.53 3.45
C GLY A 167 4.06 -11.00 2.08
N VAL A 168 3.14 -10.06 1.99
CA VAL A 168 2.73 -9.43 0.73
C VAL A 168 3.92 -8.82 -0.02
N HIS A 169 4.89 -8.22 0.66
CA HIS A 169 6.08 -7.66 0.03
C HIS A 169 7.00 -8.73 -0.57
N PHE A 170 7.14 -9.86 0.11
CA PHE A 170 8.03 -10.94 -0.34
C PHE A 170 7.39 -11.81 -1.40
N LEU A 171 6.10 -12.08 -1.30
CA LEU A 171 5.33 -12.71 -2.37
C LEU A 171 5.39 -11.86 -3.64
N ASP A 172 5.21 -10.56 -3.49
CA ASP A 172 5.24 -9.63 -4.61
C ASP A 172 6.61 -9.59 -5.31
N VAL A 173 7.69 -9.37 -4.57
CA VAL A 173 9.02 -9.28 -5.17
C VAL A 173 9.48 -10.62 -5.75
N SER A 174 9.09 -11.75 -5.15
CA SER A 174 9.37 -13.07 -5.72
C SER A 174 8.66 -13.26 -7.05
N ASN A 175 7.36 -12.97 -7.11
CA ASN A 175 6.59 -13.03 -8.35
C ASN A 175 7.12 -12.07 -9.41
N TYR A 176 7.51 -10.85 -9.01
CA TYR A 176 8.12 -9.87 -9.90
C TYR A 176 9.41 -10.39 -10.55
N LEU A 177 10.28 -11.01 -9.75
CA LEU A 177 11.53 -11.58 -10.25
C LEU A 177 11.31 -12.81 -11.12
N MET A 178 10.32 -13.66 -10.80
CA MET A 178 9.95 -14.85 -11.56
C MET A 178 9.10 -14.57 -12.80
N GLY A 179 8.71 -13.31 -13.07
CA GLY A 179 7.88 -12.95 -14.23
C GLY A 179 6.39 -13.21 -14.05
N PHE A 180 5.89 -13.25 -12.81
CA PHE A 180 4.48 -13.48 -12.46
C PHE A 180 3.92 -14.81 -12.98
N PRO A 181 4.49 -15.96 -12.60
CA PRO A 181 3.95 -17.25 -12.97
C PRO A 181 2.52 -17.41 -12.44
N GLU A 182 1.68 -18.11 -13.17
CA GLU A 182 0.32 -18.41 -12.73
C GLU A 182 0.35 -19.42 -11.58
N PRO A 183 -0.26 -19.10 -10.42
CA PRO A 183 -0.28 -20.03 -9.29
C PRO A 183 -1.29 -21.15 -9.54
N VAL A 184 -0.85 -22.40 -9.43
CA VAL A 184 -1.71 -23.59 -9.60
C VAL A 184 -2.19 -24.17 -8.27
N ALA A 185 -1.46 -23.96 -7.20
CA ALA A 185 -1.84 -24.40 -5.86
C ALA A 185 -1.18 -23.53 -4.78
N VAL A 186 -1.85 -23.40 -3.64
CA VAL A 186 -1.33 -22.73 -2.45
C VAL A 186 -1.56 -23.61 -1.23
N SER A 187 -0.53 -23.81 -0.42
CA SER A 187 -0.66 -24.40 0.91
C SER A 187 -0.05 -23.48 1.96
N GLY A 188 -0.60 -23.47 3.16
CA GLY A 188 -0.10 -22.59 4.21
C GLY A 188 -0.49 -23.07 5.60
N GLN A 189 0.30 -22.64 6.57
CA GLN A 189 0.03 -22.87 7.99
C GLN A 189 0.35 -21.63 8.78
N THR A 190 -0.49 -21.33 9.77
CA THR A 190 -0.31 -20.20 10.68
C THR A 190 -0.30 -20.65 12.11
N TYR A 191 0.39 -19.89 12.97
CA TYR A 191 0.49 -20.18 14.40
C TYR A 191 0.18 -18.93 15.21
N SER A 192 -0.62 -19.09 16.28
CA SER A 192 -0.90 -18.04 17.26
C SER A 192 -0.22 -18.39 18.60
N LYS A 193 1.09 -18.12 18.70
CA LYS A 193 1.89 -18.49 19.90
C LYS A 193 2.11 -17.34 20.87
N PHE A 194 1.83 -16.10 20.45
CA PHE A 194 2.09 -14.90 21.24
C PHE A 194 0.84 -14.06 21.51
N ALA A 195 -0.29 -14.38 20.88
CA ALA A 195 -1.52 -13.60 20.99
C ALA A 195 -2.10 -13.58 22.40
N ASP A 196 -1.98 -14.70 23.13
CA ASP A 196 -2.59 -14.89 24.43
C ASP A 196 -1.67 -14.53 25.61
N LYS A 197 -0.40 -14.24 25.32
CA LYS A 197 0.52 -13.77 26.37
C LYS A 197 0.25 -12.30 26.63
N GLN A 198 -0.30 -12.01 27.79
CA GLN A 198 -0.28 -10.67 28.36
C GLN A 198 1.18 -10.25 28.50
N ALA A 199 1.62 -9.27 27.73
CA ALA A 199 2.90 -8.63 27.93
C ALA A 199 2.73 -7.46 28.89
#